data_db095beb7bac5090c8eab9644596baa0
#
_entry.id   db095beb7bac5090c8eab9644596baa0
#
_cell.length_a   1.000
_cell.length_b   1.000
_cell.length_c   1.000
_cell.angle_alpha   90.00
_cell.angle_beta   90.00
_cell.angle_gamma   90.00
#
_symmetry.space_group_name_H-M   'P 1'
#
loop_
_entity.id
_entity.type
_entity.pdbx_description
1 polymer ?
#
loop_
_entity_poly.entity_id
_entity_poly.type
_entity_poly.pdbx_seq_one_letter_code
_entity_poly.pdbx_strand_id
1 'polypeptide(L)'
;MLEVHIQNFSYGKKEILKQIDLELPSSQIIGLVAPNGVGKSTLIQILSGHLRNNGISVSYHGKNYTTDTLFMRQHIVKMPDQSELYDELNGIEHLNFYASMWKVASGTVQTVVEQLKMGDYIHQKVGGYSLGMRQRLCFALVLVTKADYMLVDEVMNGLDPDNVELISKVLRQLRNEGKTIVMASHLLNNLDSIADKIYFMKEKRIALEYSPQKEGIDTLQLTFISKEHFEKFVEQFSREVEMMNREGRQISIHLTEGELPKEKWKWILENIHQCSEIKIGAKGCYALYKELYG
;
A
#
# COMPACT_ATOMS: atom_id res chain seq x y z
N MET A 1 -14.81 -1.05 -12.15
CA MET A 1 -13.65 -0.14 -12.11
C MET A 1 -14.09 1.16 -11.48
N LEU A 2 -13.29 1.75 -10.60
CA LEU A 2 -13.51 3.06 -10.01
C LEU A 2 -12.69 4.08 -10.79
N GLU A 3 -13.36 5.11 -11.32
CA GLU A 3 -12.74 6.16 -12.12
C GLU A 3 -12.64 7.43 -11.28
N VAL A 4 -11.49 8.09 -11.32
CA VAL A 4 -11.18 9.26 -10.49
C VAL A 4 -10.59 10.35 -11.35
N HIS A 5 -11.20 11.51 -11.34
CA HIS A 5 -10.69 12.71 -11.98
C HIS A 5 -10.58 13.84 -10.96
N ILE A 6 -9.40 14.40 -10.78
CA ILE A 6 -9.13 15.52 -9.89
C ILE A 6 -8.41 16.60 -10.68
N GLN A 7 -9.11 17.68 -11.02
CA GLN A 7 -8.48 18.84 -11.64
C GLN A 7 -7.56 19.54 -10.64
N ASN A 8 -8.08 19.83 -9.44
CA ASN A 8 -7.30 20.32 -8.30
C ASN A 8 -8.08 20.12 -6.99
N PHE A 9 -7.32 20.07 -5.88
CA PHE A 9 -7.87 20.15 -4.55
C PHE A 9 -6.96 20.97 -3.62
N SER A 10 -7.55 21.86 -2.81
CA SER A 10 -6.83 22.74 -1.90
C SER A 10 -7.52 22.84 -0.54
N TYR A 11 -6.74 22.94 0.52
CA TYR A 11 -7.22 23.43 1.82
C TYR A 11 -6.93 24.94 1.91
N GLY A 12 -7.96 25.75 1.76
CA GLY A 12 -7.81 27.19 1.66
C GLY A 12 -6.92 27.58 0.48
N LYS A 13 -5.78 28.22 0.77
CA LYS A 13 -4.79 28.62 -0.26
C LYS A 13 -3.75 27.55 -0.59
N LYS A 14 -3.68 26.45 0.19
CA LYS A 14 -2.68 25.41 0.02
C LYS A 14 -3.22 24.32 -0.92
N GLU A 15 -2.73 24.30 -2.15
CA GLU A 15 -3.01 23.24 -3.11
C GLU A 15 -2.34 21.92 -2.67
N ILE A 16 -3.10 20.83 -2.65
CA ILE A 16 -2.66 19.50 -2.19
C ILE A 16 -2.59 18.51 -3.34
N LEU A 17 -3.60 18.49 -4.22
CA LEU A 17 -3.63 17.58 -5.37
C LEU A 17 -3.95 18.37 -6.64
N LYS A 18 -3.38 17.92 -7.77
CA LYS A 18 -3.53 18.59 -9.06
C LYS A 18 -3.39 17.59 -10.21
N GLN A 19 -4.32 17.64 -11.16
CA GLN A 19 -4.29 16.88 -12.41
C GLN A 19 -4.03 15.39 -12.16
N ILE A 20 -4.94 14.74 -11.47
CA ILE A 20 -4.90 13.29 -11.21
C ILE A 20 -6.06 12.65 -11.96
N ASP A 21 -5.72 11.72 -12.84
CA ASP A 21 -6.62 10.82 -13.53
C ASP A 21 -6.22 9.40 -13.17
N LEU A 22 -7.11 8.64 -12.53
CA LEU A 22 -6.87 7.29 -12.09
C LEU A 22 -8.01 6.37 -12.47
N GLU A 23 -7.63 5.22 -12.97
CA GLU A 23 -8.51 4.07 -13.12
C GLU A 23 -8.06 3.00 -12.12
N LEU A 24 -8.92 2.69 -11.16
CA LEU A 24 -8.66 1.68 -10.14
C LEU A 24 -9.45 0.41 -10.49
N PRO A 25 -8.78 -0.61 -11.08
CA PRO A 25 -9.44 -1.84 -11.50
C PRO A 25 -10.00 -2.61 -10.30
N SER A 26 -11.00 -3.46 -10.56
CA SER A 26 -11.54 -4.37 -9.54
C SER A 26 -10.57 -5.51 -9.24
N SER A 27 -10.72 -6.12 -8.06
CA SER A 27 -9.97 -7.31 -7.64
C SER A 27 -8.46 -7.09 -7.58
N GLN A 28 -8.04 -5.95 -7.04
CA GLN A 28 -6.62 -5.59 -6.90
C GLN A 28 -6.30 -5.03 -5.51
N ILE A 29 -5.05 -5.22 -5.09
CA ILE A 29 -4.44 -4.47 -3.99
C ILE A 29 -3.61 -3.35 -4.61
N ILE A 30 -3.98 -2.10 -4.33
CA ILE A 30 -3.38 -0.90 -4.91
C ILE A 30 -2.69 -0.12 -3.79
N GLY A 31 -1.37 0.05 -3.91
CA GLY A 31 -0.56 0.84 -2.98
C GLY A 31 -0.52 2.32 -3.35
N LEU A 32 -0.54 3.19 -2.34
CA LEU A 32 -0.27 4.62 -2.47
C LEU A 32 1.01 4.95 -1.67
N VAL A 33 2.04 5.41 -2.36
CA VAL A 33 3.36 5.70 -1.77
C VAL A 33 3.73 7.16 -1.98
N ALA A 34 4.08 7.83 -0.90
CA ALA A 34 4.66 9.18 -0.90
C ALA A 34 5.22 9.52 0.48
N PRO A 35 6.10 10.52 0.62
CA PRO A 35 6.42 11.13 1.89
C PRO A 35 5.18 11.69 2.61
N ASN A 36 5.32 12.00 3.89
CA ASN A 36 4.23 12.60 4.66
C ASN A 36 3.87 13.99 4.12
N GLY A 37 2.57 14.32 4.14
CA GLY A 37 2.07 15.62 3.70
C GLY A 37 1.91 15.81 2.19
N VAL A 38 2.25 14.82 1.35
CA VAL A 38 2.12 14.91 -0.12
C VAL A 38 0.67 14.78 -0.60
N GLY A 39 -0.24 14.21 0.23
CA GLY A 39 -1.67 14.14 -0.11
C GLY A 39 -2.29 12.75 -0.16
N LYS A 40 -1.60 11.67 0.31
CA LYS A 40 -2.16 10.30 0.35
C LYS A 40 -3.51 10.22 1.05
N SER A 41 -3.57 10.68 2.31
CA SER A 41 -4.82 10.67 3.09
C SER A 41 -5.89 11.58 2.49
N THR A 42 -5.49 12.70 1.85
CA THR A 42 -6.41 13.56 1.10
C THR A 42 -7.01 12.82 -0.09
N LEU A 43 -6.21 12.07 -0.85
CA LEU A 43 -6.70 11.24 -1.95
C LEU A 43 -7.68 10.17 -1.43
N ILE A 44 -7.35 9.47 -0.35
CA ILE A 44 -8.25 8.49 0.29
C ILE A 44 -9.57 9.13 0.72
N GLN A 45 -9.55 10.35 1.29
CA GLN A 45 -10.77 11.09 1.66
C GLN A 45 -11.60 11.53 0.44
N ILE A 46 -10.96 11.84 -0.68
CA ILE A 46 -11.66 12.11 -1.95
C ILE A 46 -12.31 10.84 -2.49
N LEU A 47 -11.57 9.74 -2.55
CA LEU A 47 -12.08 8.44 -3.01
C LEU A 47 -13.29 7.97 -2.20
N SER A 48 -13.32 8.23 -0.90
CA SER A 48 -14.45 7.92 -0.01
C SER A 48 -15.59 8.94 -0.05
N GLY A 49 -15.43 10.01 -0.81
CA GLY A 49 -16.43 11.09 -0.92
C GLY A 49 -16.58 11.97 0.33
N HIS A 50 -15.60 11.96 1.25
CA HIS A 50 -15.55 12.88 2.39
C HIS A 50 -15.12 14.29 1.95
N LEU A 51 -14.23 14.37 0.96
CA LEU A 51 -13.81 15.64 0.36
C LEU A 51 -14.33 15.73 -1.08
N ARG A 52 -14.97 16.84 -1.41
CA ARG A 52 -15.59 17.10 -2.71
C ARG A 52 -15.43 18.56 -3.09
N ASN A 53 -15.28 18.83 -4.37
CA ASN A 53 -15.43 20.14 -4.99
C ASN A 53 -15.80 19.98 -6.47
N ASN A 54 -16.05 21.07 -7.18
CA ASN A 54 -16.47 21.05 -8.59
C ASN A 54 -15.38 20.52 -9.55
N GLY A 55 -14.11 20.46 -9.12
CA GLY A 55 -13.00 19.92 -9.89
C GLY A 55 -12.72 18.44 -9.62
N ILE A 56 -13.60 17.75 -8.87
CA ILE A 56 -13.43 16.34 -8.49
C ILE A 56 -14.61 15.51 -8.97
N SER A 57 -14.30 14.42 -9.67
CA SER A 57 -15.27 13.38 -10.01
C SER A 57 -14.71 12.01 -9.57
N VAL A 58 -15.53 11.26 -8.84
CA VAL A 58 -15.29 9.86 -8.49
C VAL A 58 -16.50 9.07 -8.93
N SER A 59 -16.33 8.14 -9.86
CA SER A 59 -17.45 7.37 -10.43
C SER A 59 -17.20 5.86 -10.37
N TYR A 60 -18.26 5.12 -10.09
CA TYR A 60 -18.30 3.66 -10.05
C TYR A 60 -19.58 3.16 -10.71
N HIS A 61 -19.47 2.30 -11.75
CA HIS A 61 -20.60 1.86 -12.56
C HIS A 61 -21.45 3.00 -13.12
N GLY A 62 -20.81 4.08 -13.57
CA GLY A 62 -21.50 5.27 -14.10
C GLY A 62 -22.22 6.13 -13.07
N LYS A 63 -22.13 5.79 -11.78
CA LYS A 63 -22.67 6.54 -10.66
C LYS A 63 -21.60 7.31 -9.93
N ASN A 64 -21.95 8.42 -9.29
CA ASN A 64 -21.00 9.29 -8.60
C ASN A 64 -21.55 9.83 -7.27
N TYR A 65 -20.69 10.48 -6.48
CA TYR A 65 -21.10 11.03 -5.18
C TYR A 65 -22.06 12.23 -5.26
N THR A 66 -22.21 12.87 -6.40
CA THR A 66 -23.12 14.01 -6.56
C THR A 66 -24.56 13.56 -6.69
N THR A 67 -24.79 12.54 -7.51
CA THR A 67 -26.15 12.05 -7.85
C THR A 67 -26.54 10.79 -7.07
N ASP A 68 -25.58 9.95 -6.73
CA ASP A 68 -25.82 8.59 -6.20
C ASP A 68 -25.05 8.33 -4.89
N THR A 69 -25.03 9.30 -3.98
CA THR A 69 -24.22 9.24 -2.73
C THR A 69 -24.43 7.95 -1.94
N LEU A 70 -25.67 7.46 -1.81
CA LEU A 70 -25.97 6.24 -1.05
C LEU A 70 -25.34 5.01 -1.72
N PHE A 71 -25.49 4.88 -3.04
CA PHE A 71 -24.87 3.79 -3.81
C PHE A 71 -23.36 3.80 -3.63
N MET A 72 -22.71 4.96 -3.82
CA MET A 72 -21.26 5.07 -3.67
C MET A 72 -20.78 4.64 -2.28
N ARG A 73 -21.46 5.09 -1.21
CA ARG A 73 -21.14 4.74 0.17
C ARG A 73 -21.39 3.28 0.52
N GLN A 74 -22.29 2.59 -0.18
CA GLN A 74 -22.49 1.15 0.00
C GLN A 74 -21.37 0.32 -0.61
N HIS A 75 -20.70 0.85 -1.65
CA HIS A 75 -19.67 0.12 -2.40
C HIS A 75 -18.23 0.57 -2.07
N ILE A 76 -18.06 1.74 -1.48
CA ILE A 76 -16.74 2.29 -1.15
C ILE A 76 -16.71 2.66 0.33
N VAL A 77 -15.83 2.02 1.09
CA VAL A 77 -15.66 2.26 2.52
C VAL A 77 -14.25 2.74 2.82
N LYS A 78 -14.12 3.73 3.70
CA LYS A 78 -12.83 4.17 4.26
C LYS A 78 -12.68 3.59 5.66
N MET A 79 -11.49 3.11 5.97
CA MET A 79 -11.12 2.69 7.33
C MET A 79 -11.22 3.90 8.27
N PRO A 80 -11.94 3.78 9.40
CA PRO A 80 -11.98 4.83 10.40
C PRO A 80 -10.60 5.02 11.04
N ASP A 81 -10.34 6.22 11.54
CA ASP A 81 -9.20 6.48 12.41
C ASP A 81 -9.44 5.89 13.80
N GLN A 82 -8.38 5.53 14.51
CA GLN A 82 -8.48 4.99 15.88
C GLN A 82 -9.13 5.97 16.85
N SER A 83 -9.03 7.27 16.60
CA SER A 83 -9.69 8.34 17.37
C SER A 83 -11.20 8.41 17.15
N GLU A 84 -11.71 7.75 16.11
CA GLU A 84 -13.15 7.64 15.81
C GLU A 84 -13.83 6.49 16.58
N LEU A 85 -13.05 5.64 17.28
CA LEU A 85 -13.58 4.56 18.11
C LEU A 85 -14.12 5.08 19.44
N TYR A 86 -15.24 4.52 19.87
CA TYR A 86 -15.88 4.83 21.17
C TYR A 86 -15.26 4.00 22.29
N ASP A 87 -14.52 4.61 23.20
CA ASP A 87 -13.81 3.94 24.28
C ASP A 87 -14.74 3.16 25.24
N GLU A 88 -15.97 3.60 25.39
CA GLU A 88 -16.96 2.99 26.27
C GLU A 88 -17.64 1.75 25.68
N LEU A 89 -17.59 1.58 24.37
CA LEU A 89 -18.11 0.40 23.68
C LEU A 89 -17.04 -0.69 23.58
N ASN A 90 -17.48 -1.95 23.50
CA ASN A 90 -16.57 -3.05 23.16
C ASN A 90 -16.46 -3.25 21.63
N GLY A 91 -15.52 -4.10 21.20
CA GLY A 91 -15.29 -4.31 19.76
C GLY A 91 -16.48 -4.96 19.04
N ILE A 92 -17.21 -5.88 19.72
CA ILE A 92 -18.37 -6.53 19.10
C ILE A 92 -19.54 -5.56 18.90
N GLU A 93 -19.71 -4.58 19.79
CA GLU A 93 -20.71 -3.52 19.63
C GLU A 93 -20.40 -2.63 18.43
N HIS A 94 -19.14 -2.25 18.24
CA HIS A 94 -18.70 -1.52 17.04
C HIS A 94 -18.98 -2.30 15.76
N LEU A 95 -18.61 -3.59 15.72
CA LEU A 95 -18.84 -4.43 14.54
C LEU A 95 -20.33 -4.60 14.23
N ASN A 96 -21.15 -4.83 15.24
CA ASN A 96 -22.60 -4.94 15.08
C ASN A 96 -23.23 -3.64 14.58
N PHE A 97 -22.75 -2.49 15.05
CA PHE A 97 -23.20 -1.19 14.58
C PHE A 97 -22.94 -1.03 13.08
N TYR A 98 -21.70 -1.30 12.62
CA TYR A 98 -21.36 -1.27 11.20
C TYR A 98 -22.15 -2.30 10.38
N ALA A 99 -22.25 -3.54 10.87
CA ALA A 99 -23.03 -4.60 10.24
C ALA A 99 -24.48 -4.18 9.99
N SER A 100 -25.10 -3.50 10.97
CA SER A 100 -26.46 -3.00 10.84
C SER A 100 -26.60 -1.88 9.82
N MET A 101 -25.65 -0.95 9.77
CA MET A 101 -25.63 0.15 8.80
C MET A 101 -25.50 -0.36 7.36
N TRP A 102 -24.66 -1.36 7.12
CA TRP A 102 -24.46 -1.95 5.78
C TRP A 102 -25.43 -3.09 5.49
N LYS A 103 -26.32 -3.46 6.44
CA LYS A 103 -27.31 -4.54 6.29
C LYS A 103 -26.70 -5.85 5.83
N VAL A 104 -25.55 -6.20 6.43
CA VAL A 104 -24.83 -7.42 6.07
C VAL A 104 -25.50 -8.65 6.67
N ALA A 105 -25.23 -9.83 6.09
CA ALA A 105 -25.80 -11.10 6.52
C ALA A 105 -25.40 -11.45 7.97
N SER A 106 -26.29 -12.13 8.69
CA SER A 106 -25.99 -12.69 10.01
C SER A 106 -24.76 -13.61 9.93
N GLY A 107 -23.92 -13.59 10.97
CA GLY A 107 -22.67 -14.36 11.03
C GLY A 107 -21.45 -13.64 10.43
N THR A 108 -21.62 -12.57 9.63
CA THR A 108 -20.48 -11.83 9.07
C THR A 108 -19.56 -11.30 10.16
N VAL A 109 -20.10 -10.76 11.24
CA VAL A 109 -19.33 -10.25 12.38
C VAL A 109 -18.46 -11.34 12.99
N GLN A 110 -19.03 -12.50 13.26
CA GLN A 110 -18.28 -13.62 13.84
C GLN A 110 -17.16 -14.09 12.92
N THR A 111 -17.43 -14.20 11.61
CA THR A 111 -16.40 -14.54 10.61
C THR A 111 -15.23 -13.55 10.63
N VAL A 112 -15.50 -12.25 10.72
CA VAL A 112 -14.45 -11.21 10.76
C VAL A 112 -13.64 -11.30 12.06
N VAL A 113 -14.30 -11.53 13.21
CA VAL A 113 -13.64 -11.72 14.51
C VAL A 113 -12.66 -12.89 14.46
N GLU A 114 -13.08 -14.02 13.89
CA GLU A 114 -12.25 -15.22 13.75
C GLU A 114 -11.10 -14.98 12.76
N GLN A 115 -11.39 -14.38 11.60
CA GLN A 115 -10.41 -14.08 10.55
C GLN A 115 -9.26 -13.19 11.07
N LEU A 116 -9.59 -12.23 11.93
CA LEU A 116 -8.61 -11.31 12.52
C LEU A 116 -8.12 -11.75 13.90
N LYS A 117 -8.50 -12.96 14.38
CA LYS A 117 -8.08 -13.51 15.69
C LYS A 117 -8.34 -12.53 16.84
N MET A 118 -9.55 -12.00 16.93
CA MET A 118 -9.94 -11.00 17.94
C MET A 118 -10.70 -11.58 19.13
N GLY A 119 -10.98 -12.89 19.14
CA GLY A 119 -11.86 -13.55 20.11
C GLY A 119 -11.53 -13.26 21.57
N ASP A 120 -10.23 -13.22 21.93
CA ASP A 120 -9.79 -13.09 23.32
C ASP A 120 -10.11 -11.71 23.94
N TYR A 121 -10.32 -10.67 23.13
CA TYR A 121 -10.49 -9.31 23.61
C TYR A 121 -11.68 -8.56 23.05
N ILE A 122 -12.38 -9.10 22.05
CA ILE A 122 -13.46 -8.40 21.33
C ILE A 122 -14.59 -7.90 22.23
N HIS A 123 -14.80 -8.55 23.38
CA HIS A 123 -15.80 -8.19 24.40
C HIS A 123 -15.29 -7.20 25.46
N GLN A 124 -14.01 -6.84 25.43
CA GLN A 124 -13.45 -5.82 26.32
C GLN A 124 -13.76 -4.43 25.77
N LYS A 125 -13.89 -3.42 26.66
CA LYS A 125 -14.04 -2.02 26.26
C LYS A 125 -12.83 -1.53 25.46
N VAL A 126 -13.08 -0.80 24.38
CA VAL A 126 -12.05 -0.30 23.46
C VAL A 126 -11.09 0.67 24.14
N GLY A 127 -11.52 1.37 25.20
CA GLY A 127 -10.65 2.20 26.02
C GLY A 127 -9.44 1.46 26.62
N GLY A 128 -9.55 0.13 26.82
CA GLY A 128 -8.45 -0.72 27.28
C GLY A 128 -7.62 -1.37 26.16
N TYR A 129 -7.91 -1.11 24.89
CA TYR A 129 -7.18 -1.74 23.77
C TYR A 129 -5.80 -1.14 23.60
N SER A 130 -4.83 -2.00 23.28
CA SER A 130 -3.53 -1.56 22.76
C SER A 130 -3.68 -0.91 21.38
N LEU A 131 -2.64 -0.20 20.92
CA LEU A 131 -2.59 0.40 19.58
C LEU A 131 -2.91 -0.63 18.49
N GLY A 132 -2.29 -1.81 18.55
CA GLY A 132 -2.51 -2.88 17.57
C GLY A 132 -3.92 -3.49 17.64
N MET A 133 -4.52 -3.58 18.83
CA MET A 133 -5.91 -4.01 18.98
C MET A 133 -6.89 -3.00 18.37
N ARG A 134 -6.67 -1.70 18.61
CA ARG A 134 -7.45 -0.62 17.98
C ARG A 134 -7.32 -0.63 16.45
N GLN A 135 -6.10 -0.78 15.95
CA GLN A 135 -5.83 -0.85 14.51
C GLN A 135 -6.56 -2.02 13.87
N ARG A 136 -6.51 -3.17 14.52
CA ARG A 136 -7.20 -4.38 14.05
C ARG A 136 -8.71 -4.22 14.08
N LEU A 137 -9.27 -3.54 15.09
CA LEU A 137 -10.70 -3.21 15.13
C LEU A 137 -11.09 -2.25 13.98
N CYS A 138 -10.32 -1.19 13.73
CA CYS A 138 -10.58 -0.29 12.59
C CYS A 138 -10.61 -1.05 11.25
N PHE A 139 -9.69 -1.99 11.07
CA PHE A 139 -9.68 -2.84 9.88
C PHE A 139 -10.89 -3.80 9.85
N ALA A 140 -11.25 -4.40 10.98
CA ALA A 140 -12.44 -5.25 11.11
C ALA A 140 -13.72 -4.52 10.71
N LEU A 141 -13.83 -3.22 11.06
CA LEU A 141 -14.98 -2.37 10.67
C LEU A 141 -15.09 -2.22 9.16
N VAL A 142 -13.97 -2.17 8.45
CA VAL A 142 -13.98 -2.18 6.98
C VAL A 142 -14.44 -3.55 6.44
N LEU A 143 -13.89 -4.64 6.98
CA LEU A 143 -14.19 -6.00 6.51
C LEU A 143 -15.66 -6.37 6.66
N VAL A 144 -16.27 -5.97 7.76
CA VAL A 144 -17.68 -6.30 8.05
C VAL A 144 -18.63 -5.68 7.03
N THR A 145 -18.26 -4.56 6.39
CA THR A 145 -19.12 -3.90 5.40
C THR A 145 -19.29 -4.67 4.10
N LYS A 146 -18.34 -5.57 3.77
CA LYS A 146 -18.28 -6.28 2.49
C LYS A 146 -18.26 -5.38 1.25
N ALA A 147 -17.87 -4.11 1.40
CA ALA A 147 -17.79 -3.14 0.31
C ALA A 147 -16.88 -3.64 -0.83
N ASP A 148 -17.08 -3.12 -2.05
CA ASP A 148 -16.29 -3.52 -3.22
C ASP A 148 -14.91 -2.86 -3.23
N TYR A 149 -14.84 -1.61 -2.77
CA TYR A 149 -13.61 -0.83 -2.60
C TYR A 149 -13.38 -0.52 -1.12
N MET A 150 -12.25 -0.97 -0.61
CA MET A 150 -11.83 -0.76 0.77
C MET A 150 -10.61 0.16 0.79
N LEU A 151 -10.78 1.35 1.37
CA LEU A 151 -9.75 2.37 1.44
C LEU A 151 -9.11 2.32 2.84
N VAL A 152 -7.87 1.89 2.93
CA VAL A 152 -7.17 1.69 4.20
C VAL A 152 -5.94 2.58 4.29
N ASP A 153 -5.84 3.34 5.35
CA ASP A 153 -4.71 4.23 5.59
C ASP A 153 -3.85 3.66 6.72
N GLU A 154 -2.61 3.32 6.38
CA GLU A 154 -1.58 2.87 7.32
C GLU A 154 -1.99 1.68 8.23
N VAL A 155 -2.77 0.74 7.70
CA VAL A 155 -3.36 -0.40 8.46
C VAL A 155 -2.34 -1.28 9.16
N MET A 156 -1.10 -1.31 8.71
CA MET A 156 -0.02 -2.15 9.26
C MET A 156 0.96 -1.38 10.17
N ASN A 157 0.79 -0.06 10.32
CA ASN A 157 1.72 0.73 11.11
C ASN A 157 1.65 0.39 12.60
N GLY A 158 2.83 0.21 13.21
CA GLY A 158 2.95 -0.11 14.63
C GLY A 158 2.54 -1.53 15.01
N LEU A 159 2.31 -2.41 14.03
CA LEU A 159 2.04 -3.82 14.26
C LEU A 159 3.35 -4.62 14.30
N ASP A 160 3.35 -5.68 15.09
CA ASP A 160 4.39 -6.71 15.06
C ASP A 160 4.35 -7.53 13.75
N PRO A 161 5.44 -8.27 13.40
CA PRO A 161 5.51 -9.03 12.17
C PRO A 161 4.38 -10.04 11.98
N ASP A 162 3.93 -10.72 13.04
CA ASP A 162 2.87 -11.72 12.96
C ASP A 162 1.53 -11.08 12.59
N ASN A 163 1.25 -9.89 13.13
CA ASN A 163 0.07 -9.12 12.79
C ASN A 163 0.14 -8.52 11.38
N VAL A 164 1.30 -8.08 10.92
CA VAL A 164 1.51 -7.64 9.53
C VAL A 164 1.22 -8.79 8.56
N GLU A 165 1.72 -10.01 8.84
CA GLU A 165 1.46 -11.19 8.00
C GLU A 165 -0.02 -11.60 8.02
N LEU A 166 -0.68 -11.55 9.19
CA LEU A 166 -2.11 -11.81 9.30
C LEU A 166 -2.91 -10.87 8.39
N ILE A 167 -2.67 -9.56 8.49
CA ILE A 167 -3.38 -8.57 7.66
C ILE A 167 -3.05 -8.78 6.19
N SER A 168 -1.79 -9.03 5.83
CA SER A 168 -1.37 -9.31 4.45
C SER A 168 -2.11 -10.51 3.86
N LYS A 169 -2.28 -11.58 4.65
CA LYS A 169 -3.06 -12.76 4.25
C LYS A 169 -4.54 -12.41 4.01
N VAL A 170 -5.14 -11.63 4.90
CA VAL A 170 -6.53 -11.19 4.76
C VAL A 170 -6.71 -10.32 3.53
N LEU A 171 -5.79 -9.39 3.26
CA LEU A 171 -5.84 -8.55 2.06
C LEU A 171 -5.77 -9.37 0.76
N ARG A 172 -4.87 -10.37 0.68
CA ARG A 172 -4.80 -11.29 -0.47
C ARG A 172 -6.09 -12.09 -0.64
N GLN A 173 -6.70 -12.55 0.47
CA GLN A 173 -7.99 -13.26 0.43
C GLN A 173 -9.09 -12.36 -0.13
N LEU A 174 -9.23 -11.13 0.37
CA LEU A 174 -10.23 -10.16 -0.12
C LEU A 174 -10.07 -9.89 -1.63
N ARG A 175 -8.83 -9.70 -2.10
CA ARG A 175 -8.55 -9.57 -3.54
C ARG A 175 -9.06 -10.78 -4.33
N ASN A 176 -8.81 -11.99 -3.83
CA ASN A 176 -9.24 -13.22 -4.48
C ASN A 176 -10.78 -13.38 -4.45
N GLU A 177 -11.46 -12.77 -3.47
CA GLU A 177 -12.92 -12.66 -3.37
C GLU A 177 -13.50 -11.54 -4.27
N GLY A 178 -12.67 -10.88 -5.07
CA GLY A 178 -13.10 -9.84 -6.00
C GLY A 178 -13.11 -8.42 -5.42
N LYS A 179 -12.66 -8.22 -4.18
CA LYS A 179 -12.60 -6.90 -3.55
C LYS A 179 -11.36 -6.14 -4.01
N THR A 180 -11.47 -4.81 -4.02
CA THR A 180 -10.35 -3.91 -4.32
C THR A 180 -9.94 -3.17 -3.05
N ILE A 181 -8.65 -3.20 -2.76
CA ILE A 181 -8.09 -2.53 -1.60
C ILE A 181 -7.16 -1.41 -2.10
N VAL A 182 -7.44 -0.17 -1.69
CA VAL A 182 -6.53 0.96 -1.91
C VAL A 182 -5.91 1.31 -0.58
N MET A 183 -4.59 1.14 -0.47
CA MET A 183 -3.90 1.30 0.80
C MET A 183 -2.74 2.28 0.73
N ALA A 184 -2.68 3.24 1.66
CA ALA A 184 -1.46 3.97 1.92
C ALA A 184 -0.60 3.18 2.92
N SER A 185 0.70 3.08 2.65
CA SER A 185 1.64 2.38 3.53
C SER A 185 3.04 2.94 3.40
N HIS A 186 3.76 2.95 4.51
CA HIS A 186 5.20 3.20 4.57
C HIS A 186 6.04 1.91 4.58
N LEU A 187 5.40 0.74 4.68
CA LEU A 187 6.06 -0.57 4.64
C LEU A 187 6.28 -1.02 3.19
N LEU A 188 7.26 -0.40 2.50
CA LEU A 188 7.50 -0.55 1.07
C LEU A 188 7.75 -2.01 0.65
N ASN A 189 8.56 -2.75 1.43
CA ASN A 189 8.84 -4.16 1.14
C ASN A 189 7.58 -5.04 1.25
N ASN A 190 6.66 -4.70 2.15
CA ASN A 190 5.39 -5.40 2.26
C ASN A 190 4.49 -5.11 1.06
N LEU A 191 4.44 -3.84 0.60
CA LEU A 191 3.72 -3.48 -0.63
C LEU A 191 4.21 -4.28 -1.84
N ASP A 192 5.53 -4.43 -2.03
CA ASP A 192 6.08 -5.26 -3.11
C ASP A 192 5.57 -6.71 -3.08
N SER A 193 5.32 -7.22 -1.88
CA SER A 193 4.87 -8.61 -1.71
C SER A 193 3.39 -8.85 -1.92
N ILE A 194 2.55 -7.80 -1.77
CA ILE A 194 1.09 -7.96 -1.78
C ILE A 194 0.37 -7.15 -2.85
N ALA A 195 0.92 -6.01 -3.28
CA ALA A 195 0.24 -5.12 -4.20
C ALA A 195 0.33 -5.60 -5.65
N ASP A 196 -0.75 -5.43 -6.39
CA ASP A 196 -0.81 -5.65 -7.84
C ASP A 196 -0.33 -4.41 -8.60
N LYS A 197 -0.57 -3.23 -8.01
CA LYS A 197 -0.22 -1.93 -8.58
C LYS A 197 0.12 -0.94 -7.46
N ILE A 198 1.09 -0.07 -7.70
CA ILE A 198 1.53 0.94 -6.75
C ILE A 198 1.65 2.29 -7.46
N TYR A 199 1.02 3.32 -6.89
CA TYR A 199 1.10 4.70 -7.34
C TYR A 199 2.02 5.50 -6.42
N PHE A 200 3.05 6.11 -6.99
CA PHE A 200 3.92 7.05 -6.31
C PHE A 200 3.44 8.48 -6.55
N MET A 201 3.22 9.23 -5.48
CA MET A 201 2.74 10.61 -5.56
C MET A 201 3.89 11.59 -5.29
N LYS A 202 4.16 12.48 -6.24
CA LYS A 202 5.14 13.57 -6.11
C LYS A 202 4.56 14.85 -6.70
N GLU A 203 4.90 16.00 -6.12
CA GLU A 203 4.47 17.30 -6.63
C GLU A 203 2.95 17.40 -6.87
N LYS A 204 2.16 16.83 -5.92
CA LYS A 204 0.68 16.86 -5.92
C LYS A 204 0.03 15.99 -7.01
N ARG A 205 0.78 15.16 -7.72
CA ARG A 205 0.34 14.29 -8.83
C ARG A 205 0.72 12.84 -8.61
N ILE A 206 0.18 11.98 -9.43
CA ILE A 206 0.76 10.63 -9.62
C ILE A 206 1.98 10.80 -10.51
N ALA A 207 3.16 10.49 -9.97
CA ALA A 207 4.44 10.63 -10.66
C ALA A 207 4.86 9.34 -11.37
N LEU A 208 4.50 8.19 -10.77
CA LEU A 208 4.87 6.87 -11.30
C LEU A 208 3.80 5.84 -10.95
N GLU A 209 3.51 4.97 -11.90
CA GLU A 209 2.76 3.73 -11.71
C GLU A 209 3.74 2.56 -11.80
N TYR A 210 3.69 1.65 -10.83
CA TYR A 210 4.56 0.48 -10.72
C TYR A 210 3.72 -0.77 -10.44
N SER A 211 4.05 -1.87 -11.10
CA SER A 211 3.37 -3.16 -10.93
C SER A 211 4.38 -4.25 -10.54
N PRO A 212 4.53 -4.58 -9.24
CA PRO A 212 5.58 -5.50 -8.76
C PRO A 212 5.61 -6.86 -9.45
N GLN A 213 4.44 -7.35 -9.89
CA GLN A 213 4.32 -8.69 -10.49
C GLN A 213 4.48 -8.68 -12.02
N LYS A 214 4.43 -7.53 -12.67
CA LYS A 214 4.52 -7.41 -14.13
C LYS A 214 5.90 -7.01 -14.61
N GLU A 215 6.68 -6.40 -13.75
CA GLU A 215 8.05 -6.03 -14.08
C GLU A 215 8.94 -7.27 -14.00
N GLY A 216 9.67 -7.53 -15.07
CA GLY A 216 10.61 -8.65 -15.18
C GLY A 216 11.81 -8.49 -14.24
N ILE A 217 12.77 -9.40 -14.37
CA ILE A 217 14.07 -9.27 -13.71
C ILE A 217 14.82 -8.13 -14.35
N ASP A 218 14.78 -6.95 -13.73
CA ASP A 218 15.37 -5.72 -14.25
C ASP A 218 16.53 -5.19 -13.37
N THR A 219 16.73 -5.79 -12.22
CA THR A 219 17.73 -5.33 -11.25
C THR A 219 18.45 -6.48 -10.57
N LEU A 220 19.77 -6.36 -10.50
CA LEU A 220 20.63 -7.15 -9.64
C LEU A 220 21.16 -6.25 -8.52
N GLN A 221 20.93 -6.64 -7.28
CA GLN A 221 21.45 -5.95 -6.10
C GLN A 221 22.51 -6.83 -5.43
N LEU A 222 23.68 -6.25 -5.18
CA LEU A 222 24.80 -6.86 -4.47
C LEU A 222 25.08 -6.07 -3.20
N THR A 223 25.07 -6.73 -2.05
CA THR A 223 25.52 -6.15 -0.78
C THR A 223 26.82 -6.81 -0.38
N PHE A 224 27.88 -6.02 -0.22
CA PHE A 224 29.21 -6.54 0.08
C PHE A 224 29.47 -6.67 1.58
N ILE A 225 30.24 -7.69 1.99
CA ILE A 225 30.63 -7.93 3.39
C ILE A 225 31.46 -6.77 3.92
N SER A 226 32.38 -6.21 3.09
CA SER A 226 33.25 -5.11 3.47
C SER A 226 33.30 -4.00 2.43
N LYS A 227 33.75 -2.81 2.85
CA LYS A 227 33.99 -1.67 1.98
C LYS A 227 35.10 -1.95 0.96
N GLU A 228 36.11 -2.71 1.32
CA GLU A 228 37.21 -3.11 0.43
C GLU A 228 36.71 -3.95 -0.75
N HIS A 229 35.86 -4.94 -0.50
CA HIS A 229 35.26 -5.75 -1.56
C HIS A 229 34.37 -4.92 -2.48
N PHE A 230 33.63 -3.98 -1.91
CA PHE A 230 32.84 -3.03 -2.67
C PHE A 230 33.69 -2.15 -3.60
N GLU A 231 34.77 -1.56 -3.08
CA GLU A 231 35.67 -0.71 -3.87
C GLU A 231 36.35 -1.47 -5.00
N LYS A 232 36.81 -2.69 -4.76
CA LYS A 232 37.38 -3.59 -5.78
C LYS A 232 36.39 -3.88 -6.92
N PHE A 233 35.12 -4.14 -6.57
CA PHE A 233 34.08 -4.34 -7.59
C PHE A 233 33.87 -3.08 -8.42
N VAL A 234 33.76 -1.92 -7.77
CA VAL A 234 33.56 -0.63 -8.45
C VAL A 234 34.74 -0.29 -9.38
N GLU A 235 35.97 -0.55 -8.98
CA GLU A 235 37.16 -0.32 -9.82
C GLU A 235 37.14 -1.19 -11.08
N GLN A 236 36.82 -2.45 -10.92
CA GLN A 236 36.81 -3.42 -12.03
C GLN A 236 35.72 -3.14 -13.06
N PHE A 237 34.56 -2.62 -12.63
CA PHE A 237 33.41 -2.33 -13.48
C PHE A 237 33.16 -0.82 -13.68
N SER A 238 34.17 0.03 -13.47
CA SER A 238 34.06 1.50 -13.44
C SER A 238 33.53 2.13 -14.73
N ARG A 239 33.69 1.50 -15.88
CA ARG A 239 33.21 2.01 -17.18
C ARG A 239 31.68 1.90 -17.37
N GLU A 240 31.01 1.12 -16.55
CA GLU A 240 29.58 0.84 -16.65
C GLU A 240 28.80 1.46 -15.47
N VAL A 241 29.45 2.31 -14.72
CA VAL A 241 29.03 2.88 -13.43
C VAL A 241 27.85 3.85 -13.55
N GLU A 242 27.55 4.38 -14.74
CA GLU A 242 26.38 5.26 -14.96
C GLU A 242 25.04 4.54 -14.77
N MET A 243 25.02 3.20 -14.83
CA MET A 243 23.84 2.35 -14.57
C MET A 243 23.78 1.80 -13.15
N MET A 244 24.70 2.20 -12.26
CA MET A 244 24.79 1.66 -10.89
C MET A 244 24.39 2.69 -9.87
N ASN A 245 23.33 2.38 -9.10
CA ASN A 245 23.02 3.15 -7.92
C ASN A 245 23.85 2.61 -6.73
N ARG A 246 24.58 3.48 -5.99
CA ARG A 246 25.51 3.13 -4.92
C ARG A 246 25.00 3.64 -3.59
N GLU A 247 24.88 2.76 -2.63
CA GLU A 247 24.54 3.14 -1.26
C GLU A 247 25.38 2.35 -0.25
N GLY A 248 26.32 3.02 0.41
CA GLY A 248 27.19 2.39 1.39
C GLY A 248 28.02 1.24 0.79
N ARG A 249 27.63 -0.01 1.07
CA ARG A 249 28.24 -1.24 0.55
C ARG A 249 27.33 -1.99 -0.43
N GLN A 250 26.30 -1.33 -0.93
CA GLN A 250 25.32 -1.91 -1.84
C GLN A 250 25.46 -1.32 -3.24
N ILE A 251 25.31 -2.16 -4.25
CA ILE A 251 25.23 -1.78 -5.66
C ILE A 251 23.96 -2.35 -6.25
N SER A 252 23.22 -1.52 -6.98
CA SER A 252 22.09 -1.94 -7.80
C SER A 252 22.46 -1.75 -9.28
N ILE A 253 22.40 -2.83 -10.05
CA ILE A 253 22.70 -2.85 -11.49
C ILE A 253 21.39 -3.04 -12.22
N HIS A 254 21.06 -2.12 -13.14
CA HIS A 254 19.93 -2.31 -14.05
C HIS A 254 20.30 -3.32 -15.13
N LEU A 255 19.40 -4.29 -15.33
CA LEU A 255 19.53 -5.31 -16.36
C LEU A 255 18.75 -4.83 -17.59
N THR A 256 19.43 -4.64 -18.71
CA THR A 256 18.78 -4.36 -19.98
C THR A 256 18.23 -5.68 -20.53
N GLU A 257 16.94 -5.71 -20.86
CA GLU A 257 16.23 -6.90 -21.37
C GLU A 257 16.25 -8.12 -20.44
N GLY A 258 16.45 -7.92 -19.11
CA GLY A 258 16.49 -9.00 -18.12
C GLY A 258 17.77 -9.83 -18.16
N GLU A 259 18.75 -9.46 -18.95
CA GLU A 259 20.01 -10.17 -19.09
C GLU A 259 21.21 -9.41 -18.50
N LEU A 260 22.00 -10.12 -17.71
CA LEU A 260 23.32 -9.66 -17.27
C LEU A 260 24.38 -10.20 -18.22
N PRO A 261 25.35 -9.36 -18.69
CA PRO A 261 26.46 -9.87 -19.49
C PRO A 261 27.14 -11.04 -18.83
N LYS A 262 27.49 -12.07 -19.63
CA LYS A 262 28.08 -13.34 -19.13
C LYS A 262 29.30 -13.14 -18.26
N GLU A 263 30.12 -12.14 -18.56
CA GLU A 263 31.32 -11.79 -17.78
C GLU A 263 30.97 -11.31 -16.36
N LYS A 264 29.87 -10.58 -16.19
CA LYS A 264 29.39 -10.14 -14.86
C LYS A 264 28.84 -11.32 -14.05
N TRP A 265 28.09 -12.22 -14.68
CA TRP A 265 27.64 -13.44 -14.05
C TRP A 265 28.81 -14.30 -13.58
N LYS A 266 29.84 -14.47 -14.43
CA LYS A 266 31.04 -15.23 -14.09
C LYS A 266 31.72 -14.61 -12.87
N TRP A 267 31.94 -13.30 -12.86
CA TRP A 267 32.55 -12.61 -11.73
C TRP A 267 31.74 -12.79 -10.43
N ILE A 268 30.41 -12.64 -10.48
CA ILE A 268 29.53 -12.80 -9.31
C ILE A 268 29.65 -14.21 -8.74
N LEU A 269 29.63 -15.23 -9.59
CA LEU A 269 29.76 -16.63 -9.17
C LEU A 269 31.13 -16.93 -8.54
N GLU A 270 32.20 -16.37 -9.09
CA GLU A 270 33.56 -16.51 -8.56
C GLU A 270 33.77 -15.75 -7.24
N ASN A 271 33.04 -14.67 -7.02
CA ASN A 271 33.19 -13.76 -5.87
C ASN A 271 31.98 -13.74 -4.93
N ILE A 272 31.09 -14.70 -5.00
CA ILE A 272 29.87 -14.77 -4.20
C ILE A 272 30.16 -14.69 -2.68
N HIS A 273 31.30 -15.21 -2.26
CA HIS A 273 31.78 -15.18 -0.87
C HIS A 273 32.10 -13.76 -0.35
N GLN A 274 32.22 -12.78 -1.24
CA GLN A 274 32.46 -11.37 -0.90
C GLN A 274 31.15 -10.60 -0.68
N CYS A 275 30.00 -11.20 -1.03
CA CYS A 275 28.66 -10.62 -0.86
C CYS A 275 27.99 -11.21 0.39
N SER A 276 27.38 -10.35 1.20
CA SER A 276 26.50 -10.76 2.29
C SER A 276 25.09 -11.05 1.79
N GLU A 277 24.69 -10.44 0.65
CA GLU A 277 23.39 -10.64 0.04
C GLU A 277 23.45 -10.39 -1.47
N ILE A 278 22.73 -11.22 -2.21
CA ILE A 278 22.51 -11.07 -3.65
C ILE A 278 21.00 -11.16 -3.90
N LYS A 279 20.41 -10.12 -4.47
CA LYS A 279 19.00 -10.07 -4.87
C LYS A 279 18.90 -9.87 -6.36
N ILE A 280 18.05 -10.67 -7.00
CA ILE A 280 17.72 -10.56 -8.42
C ILE A 280 16.21 -10.45 -8.53
N GLY A 281 15.72 -9.42 -9.21
CA GLY A 281 14.28 -9.20 -9.35
C GLY A 281 13.95 -7.83 -9.89
N ALA A 282 12.69 -7.45 -9.76
CA ALA A 282 12.26 -6.09 -10.03
C ALA A 282 12.90 -5.09 -9.07
N LYS A 283 13.04 -3.85 -9.52
CA LYS A 283 13.70 -2.78 -8.76
C LYS A 283 13.12 -2.57 -7.35
N GLY A 284 11.84 -2.84 -7.18
CA GLY A 284 11.12 -2.76 -5.92
C GLY A 284 10.78 -1.34 -5.46
N CYS A 285 9.76 -1.25 -4.62
CA CYS A 285 9.25 0.01 -4.08
C CYS A 285 10.29 0.86 -3.38
N TYR A 286 11.18 0.24 -2.63
CA TYR A 286 12.18 0.97 -1.84
C TYR A 286 13.18 1.71 -2.73
N ALA A 287 13.67 1.06 -3.79
CA ALA A 287 14.59 1.68 -4.75
C ALA A 287 13.90 2.82 -5.52
N LEU A 288 12.67 2.58 -6.00
CA LEU A 288 11.86 3.61 -6.67
C LEU A 288 11.55 4.79 -5.74
N TYR A 289 11.25 4.52 -4.46
CA TYR A 289 11.04 5.57 -3.47
C TYR A 289 12.29 6.46 -3.32
N LYS A 290 13.47 5.86 -3.23
CA LYS A 290 14.72 6.61 -3.11
C LYS A 290 15.02 7.47 -4.34
N GLU A 291 14.78 6.97 -5.53
CA GLU A 291 14.96 7.76 -6.77
C GLU A 291 14.00 8.94 -6.87
N LEU A 292 12.77 8.74 -6.43
CA LEU A 292 11.77 9.80 -6.54
C LEU A 292 11.94 10.88 -5.47
N TYR A 293 12.40 10.53 -4.26
CA TYR A 293 12.34 11.41 -3.09
C TYR A 293 13.69 11.60 -2.37
N GLY A 294 14.73 10.84 -2.73
CA GLY A 294 16.09 10.87 -2.16
C GLY A 294 16.99 11.99 -2.61
#